data_54b5184322b33f61eef6a2181817c237
#
_entry.id   54b5184322b33f61eef6a2181817c237
#
_cell.length_a   1.000
_cell.length_b   1.000
_cell.length_c   1.000
_cell.angle_alpha   90.00
_cell.angle_beta   90.00
_cell.angle_gamma   90.00
#
_symmetry.space_group_name_H-M   'P 1'
#
loop_
_entity.id
_entity.type
_entity.pdbx_description
1 polymer ?
#
loop_
_entity_poly.entity_id
_entity_poly.type
_entity_poly.pdbx_seq_one_letter_code
_entity_poly.pdbx_strand_id
1 'polypeptide(L)'
;MIVYEVSIEVDRDTAEAYADWLRDHVAQILRLDGFVQAQRYERSDLPADAPRRSFVIAYRVRDQAALDTYFAEHAPALRADGERRFGGRFSASRRVLRELD
;
A
#
# COMPACT_ATOMS: atom_id res chain seq x y z
N MET A 1 11.41 -14.29 -4.44
CA MET A 1 10.18 -13.50 -4.67
C MET A 1 10.46 -12.02 -4.77
N ILE A 2 9.52 -11.29 -5.31
CA ILE A 2 9.55 -9.84 -5.34
C ILE A 2 8.76 -9.31 -4.14
N VAL A 3 9.22 -8.24 -3.54
CA VAL A 3 8.46 -7.50 -2.52
C VAL A 3 8.11 -6.13 -3.09
N TYR A 4 6.83 -5.86 -3.18
CA TYR A 4 6.30 -4.55 -3.58
C TYR A 4 5.89 -3.82 -2.30
N GLU A 5 6.60 -2.74 -1.99
CA GLU A 5 6.41 -2.02 -0.74
C GLU A 5 5.81 -0.64 -1.01
N VAL A 6 4.73 -0.34 -0.34
CA VAL A 6 4.04 0.94 -0.43
C VAL A 6 4.13 1.63 0.92
N SER A 7 4.70 2.84 0.92
CA SER A 7 4.77 3.69 2.10
C SER A 7 3.77 4.83 1.96
N ILE A 8 2.95 5.02 2.99
CA ILE A 8 1.85 5.98 2.96
C ILE A 8 1.95 6.89 4.16
N GLU A 9 1.80 8.19 3.92
CA GLU A 9 1.61 9.17 4.97
C GLU A 9 0.22 9.78 4.82
N VAL A 10 -0.55 9.81 5.88
CA VAL A 10 -1.93 10.29 5.85
C VAL A 10 -2.17 11.26 7.01
N ASP A 11 -2.92 12.34 6.73
CA ASP A 11 -3.30 13.32 7.72
C ASP A 11 -3.94 12.62 8.92
N ARG A 12 -3.56 13.04 10.11
CA ARG A 12 -3.96 12.37 11.36
C ARG A 12 -5.47 12.28 11.51
N ASP A 13 -6.19 13.32 11.16
CA ASP A 13 -7.66 13.35 11.28
C ASP A 13 -8.37 12.42 10.28
N THR A 14 -7.68 12.00 9.23
CA THR A 14 -8.22 11.10 8.19
C THR A 14 -7.72 9.65 8.36
N ALA A 15 -6.74 9.44 9.24
CA ALA A 15 -5.97 8.21 9.28
C ALA A 15 -6.80 6.97 9.64
N GLU A 16 -7.79 7.07 10.52
CA GLU A 16 -8.61 5.91 10.86
C GLU A 16 -9.49 5.47 9.70
N ALA A 17 -10.14 6.43 9.03
CA ALA A 17 -10.95 6.12 7.84
C ALA A 17 -10.06 5.54 6.73
N TYR A 18 -8.86 6.08 6.57
CA TYR A 18 -7.91 5.55 5.59
C TYR A 18 -7.47 4.14 5.93
N ALA A 19 -7.18 3.85 7.20
CA ALA A 19 -6.76 2.52 7.62
C ALA A 19 -7.85 1.46 7.40
N ASP A 20 -9.11 1.81 7.61
CA ASP A 20 -10.23 0.92 7.35
C ASP A 20 -10.37 0.63 5.85
N TRP A 21 -10.29 1.66 5.03
CA TRP A 21 -10.31 1.50 3.58
C TRP A 21 -9.10 0.67 3.11
N LEU A 22 -7.93 0.93 3.66
CA LEU A 22 -6.69 0.24 3.29
C LEU A 22 -6.78 -1.26 3.53
N ARG A 23 -7.39 -1.68 4.64
CA ARG A 23 -7.56 -3.10 4.94
C ARG A 23 -8.31 -3.82 3.82
N ASP A 24 -9.40 -3.24 3.34
CA ASP A 24 -10.21 -3.82 2.28
C ASP A 24 -9.48 -3.75 0.93
N HIS A 25 -8.77 -2.66 0.70
CA HIS A 25 -7.94 -2.46 -0.49
C HIS A 25 -6.84 -3.52 -0.59
N VAL A 26 -6.14 -3.80 0.50
CA VAL A 26 -5.10 -4.84 0.55
C VAL A 26 -5.71 -6.21 0.30
N ALA A 27 -6.86 -6.51 0.90
CA ALA A 27 -7.53 -7.79 0.68
C ALA A 27 -7.93 -7.97 -0.80
N GLN A 28 -8.34 -6.91 -1.45
CA GLN A 28 -8.68 -6.92 -2.87
C GLN A 28 -7.45 -7.21 -3.73
N ILE A 29 -6.32 -6.58 -3.45
CA ILE A 29 -5.06 -6.81 -4.17
C ILE A 29 -4.59 -8.25 -3.99
N LEU A 30 -4.75 -8.82 -2.80
CA LEU A 30 -4.34 -10.21 -2.54
C LEU A 30 -5.11 -11.25 -3.36
N ARG A 31 -6.23 -10.89 -3.99
CA ARG A 31 -6.96 -11.78 -4.91
C ARG A 31 -6.36 -11.82 -6.30
N LEU A 32 -5.45 -10.91 -6.62
CA LEU A 32 -4.85 -10.84 -7.95
C LEU A 32 -3.81 -11.92 -8.12
N ASP A 33 -3.67 -12.40 -9.35
CA ASP A 33 -2.69 -13.44 -9.66
C ASP A 33 -1.28 -13.01 -9.29
N GLY A 34 -0.55 -13.91 -8.65
CA GLY A 34 0.84 -13.69 -8.25
C GLY A 34 1.03 -12.99 -6.91
N PHE A 35 0.00 -12.40 -6.32
CA PHE A 35 0.09 -11.80 -5.00
C PHE A 35 -0.13 -12.87 -3.95
N VAL A 36 0.91 -13.17 -3.18
CA VAL A 36 0.97 -14.34 -2.27
C VAL A 36 0.63 -13.95 -0.85
N GLN A 37 1.12 -12.81 -0.40
CA GLN A 37 1.00 -12.38 0.99
C GLN A 37 1.12 -10.87 1.06
N ALA A 38 0.49 -10.26 2.06
CA ALA A 38 0.68 -8.86 2.40
C ALA A 38 0.84 -8.71 3.90
N GLN A 39 1.72 -7.83 4.31
CA GLN A 39 1.89 -7.45 5.70
C GLN A 39 1.72 -5.93 5.80
N ARG A 40 0.88 -5.49 6.73
CA ARG A 40 0.63 -4.09 7.00
C ARG A 40 1.34 -3.68 8.27
N TYR A 41 1.93 -2.48 8.27
CA TYR A 41 2.63 -1.91 9.42
C TYR A 41 2.19 -0.47 9.62
N GLU A 42 2.24 -0.01 10.84
CA GLU A 42 2.20 1.42 11.15
C GLU A 42 3.52 1.79 11.81
N ARG A 43 4.12 2.92 11.41
CA ARG A 43 5.32 3.41 12.08
C ARG A 43 4.97 3.82 13.51
N SER A 44 5.69 3.24 14.46
CA SER A 44 5.52 3.50 15.89
C SER A 44 6.56 4.46 16.47
N ASP A 45 7.49 4.91 15.63
CA ASP A 45 8.60 5.78 16.04
C ASP A 45 8.32 7.28 15.83
N LEU A 46 7.12 7.64 15.37
CA LEU A 46 6.73 9.03 15.20
C LEU A 46 6.24 9.62 16.53
N PRO A 47 6.41 10.95 16.74
CA PRO A 47 5.84 11.60 17.89
C PRO A 47 4.31 11.41 17.95
N ALA A 48 3.77 11.35 19.18
CA ALA A 48 2.33 11.15 19.37
C ALA A 48 1.48 12.27 18.75
N ASP A 49 2.03 13.46 18.65
CA ASP A 49 1.37 14.64 18.08
C ASP A 49 1.77 14.92 16.63
N ALA A 50 2.45 13.97 15.97
CA ALA A 50 2.82 14.14 14.55
C ALA A 50 1.57 14.47 13.71
N PRO A 51 1.68 15.39 12.73
CA PRO A 51 0.53 15.79 11.92
C PRO A 51 0.04 14.70 10.99
N ARG A 52 0.86 13.68 10.72
CA ARG A 52 0.52 12.54 9.86
C ARG A 52 0.88 11.24 10.55
N ARG A 53 0.09 10.21 10.26
CA ARG A 53 0.44 8.83 10.58
C ARG A 53 1.01 8.17 9.34
N SER A 54 1.87 7.19 9.53
CA SER A 54 2.59 6.53 8.43
C SER A 54 2.34 5.03 8.46
N PHE A 55 1.92 4.49 7.32
CA PHE A 55 1.66 3.06 7.13
C PHE A 55 2.57 2.51 6.05
N VAL A 56 2.95 1.25 6.20
CA VAL A 56 3.73 0.53 5.20
C VAL A 56 3.04 -0.79 4.89
N ILE A 57 2.88 -1.09 3.62
CA ILE A 57 2.36 -2.37 3.17
C ILE A 57 3.45 -3.07 2.35
N ALA A 58 3.80 -4.28 2.74
CA ALA A 58 4.75 -5.11 2.01
C ALA A 58 3.99 -6.28 1.38
N TYR A 59 3.91 -6.29 0.05
CA TYR A 59 3.29 -7.38 -0.71
C TYR A 59 4.40 -8.32 -1.20
N ARG A 60 4.24 -9.62 -0.95
CA ARG A 60 5.08 -10.62 -1.58
C ARG A 60 4.42 -11.06 -2.88
N VAL A 61 5.15 -10.93 -3.98
CA VAL A 61 4.65 -11.22 -5.33
C VAL A 61 5.54 -12.32 -5.92
N ARG A 62 4.90 -13.28 -6.59
CA ARG A 62 5.58 -14.46 -7.13
C ARG A 62 6.78 -14.10 -8.01
N ASP A 63 6.61 -13.14 -8.92
CA ASP A 63 7.65 -12.74 -9.86
C ASP A 63 7.38 -11.33 -10.43
N GLN A 64 8.35 -10.82 -11.17
CA GLN A 64 8.24 -9.49 -11.78
C GLN A 64 7.12 -9.43 -12.82
N ALA A 65 6.88 -10.52 -13.55
CA ALA A 65 5.82 -10.53 -14.57
C ALA A 65 4.44 -10.29 -13.96
N ALA A 66 4.15 -10.91 -12.81
CA ALA A 66 2.89 -10.70 -12.10
C ALA A 66 2.76 -9.24 -11.62
N LEU A 67 3.86 -8.67 -11.14
CA LEU A 67 3.86 -7.27 -10.71
C LEU A 67 3.65 -6.32 -11.89
N ASP A 68 4.28 -6.58 -13.04
CA ASP A 68 4.11 -5.78 -14.25
C ASP A 68 2.65 -5.81 -14.73
N THR A 69 2.02 -6.97 -14.67
CA THR A 69 0.58 -7.12 -15.00
C THR A 69 -0.28 -6.28 -14.07
N TYR A 70 0.02 -6.30 -12.78
CA TYR A 70 -0.68 -5.47 -11.79
C TYR A 70 -0.56 -3.98 -12.15
N PHE A 71 0.64 -3.51 -12.45
CA PHE A 71 0.87 -2.10 -12.78
C PHE A 71 0.11 -1.70 -14.04
N ALA A 72 0.06 -2.57 -15.03
CA ALA A 72 -0.58 -2.27 -16.31
C ALA A 72 -2.11 -2.34 -16.24
N GLU A 73 -2.65 -3.33 -15.56
CA GLU A 73 -4.07 -3.68 -15.65
C GLU A 73 -4.91 -3.32 -14.43
N HIS A 74 -4.31 -3.21 -13.25
CA HIS A 74 -5.06 -3.05 -12.00
C HIS A 74 -4.73 -1.79 -11.23
N ALA A 75 -3.47 -1.41 -11.14
CA ALA A 75 -3.04 -0.30 -10.31
C ALA A 75 -3.72 1.03 -10.64
N PRO A 76 -3.91 1.40 -11.92
CA PRO A 76 -4.53 2.69 -12.22
C PRO A 76 -5.91 2.87 -11.58
N ALA A 77 -6.79 1.87 -11.70
CA ALA A 77 -8.14 1.94 -11.14
C ALA A 77 -8.13 1.94 -9.62
N LEU A 78 -7.26 1.12 -9.02
CA LEU A 78 -7.15 1.02 -7.57
C LEU A 78 -6.59 2.31 -6.94
N ARG A 79 -5.60 2.91 -7.59
CA ARG A 79 -5.05 4.20 -7.16
C ARG A 79 -6.06 5.32 -7.32
N ALA A 80 -6.83 5.30 -8.40
CA ALA A 80 -7.88 6.29 -8.63
C ALA A 80 -8.97 6.23 -7.55
N ASP A 81 -9.31 5.05 -7.05
CA ASP A 81 -10.26 4.90 -5.95
C ASP A 81 -9.76 5.58 -4.67
N GLY A 82 -8.50 5.35 -4.30
CA GLY A 82 -7.90 6.01 -3.15
C GLY A 82 -7.85 7.53 -3.29
N GLU A 83 -7.47 7.99 -4.48
CA GLU A 83 -7.40 9.41 -4.79
C GLU A 83 -8.77 10.08 -4.70
N ARG A 84 -9.82 9.43 -5.19
CA ARG A 84 -11.20 9.92 -5.11
C ARG A 84 -11.65 10.12 -3.68
N ARG A 85 -11.26 9.19 -2.79
CA ARG A 85 -11.71 9.17 -1.39
C ARG A 85 -10.89 10.08 -0.50
N PHE A 86 -9.58 10.14 -0.72
CA PHE A 86 -8.63 10.75 0.21
C PHE A 86 -7.64 11.71 -0.44
N GLY A 87 -7.86 12.07 -1.70
CA GLY A 87 -6.95 12.94 -2.44
C GLY A 87 -6.66 14.23 -1.70
N GLY A 88 -5.39 14.64 -1.68
CA GLY A 88 -4.91 15.81 -0.96
C GLY A 88 -4.65 15.60 0.52
N ARG A 89 -5.03 14.44 1.10
CA ARG A 89 -4.86 14.13 2.52
C ARG A 89 -3.86 13.03 2.78
N PHE A 90 -3.31 12.45 1.74
CA PHE A 90 -2.27 11.43 1.87
C PHE A 90 -1.26 11.56 0.75
N SER A 91 -0.10 10.96 0.98
CA SER A 91 0.92 10.76 -0.04
C SER A 91 1.41 9.32 0.01
N ALA A 92 1.84 8.80 -1.13
CA ALA A 92 2.32 7.44 -1.24
C ALA A 92 3.60 7.40 -2.04
N SER A 93 4.53 6.55 -1.61
CA SER A 93 5.74 6.22 -2.36
C SER A 93 5.86 4.70 -2.43
N ARG A 94 6.55 4.23 -3.45
CA ARG A 94 6.61 2.79 -3.74
C ARG A 94 8.01 2.40 -4.11
N ARG A 95 8.38 1.18 -3.75
CA ARG A 95 9.63 0.57 -4.21
C ARG A 95 9.44 -0.91 -4.43
N VAL A 96 10.28 -1.46 -5.29
CA VAL A 96 10.27 -2.88 -5.63
C VAL A 96 11.58 -3.48 -5.16
N LEU A 97 11.50 -4.54 -4.38
CA LEU A 97 12.64 -5.22 -3.78
C LEU A 97 12.66 -6.67 -4.27
N ARG A 98 13.86 -7.21 -4.44
CA ARG A 98 14.02 -8.63 -4.72
C ARG A 98 14.54 -9.32 -3.47
N GLU A 99 13.90 -10.41 -3.06
CA GLU A 99 14.41 -11.20 -1.95
C GLU A 99 15.78 -11.82 -2.33
N LEU A 100 16.68 -11.75 -1.38
CA LEU A 100 18.01 -12.38 -1.51
C LEU A 100 18.12 -13.53 -0.54
N ASP A 101 18.97 -14.48 -0.89
CA ASP A 101 19.27 -15.64 -0.03
C ASP A 101 20.10 -15.26 1.20
#